data_70dc75ce7bae71478f20a44f7bb76917
#
_entry.id   70dc75ce7bae71478f20a44f7bb76917
#
_cell.length_a   1.000
_cell.length_b   1.000
_cell.length_c   1.000
_cell.angle_alpha   90.00
_cell.angle_beta   90.00
_cell.angle_gamma   90.00
#
_symmetry.space_group_name_H-M   'P 1'
#
loop_
_entity.id
_entity.type
_entity.pdbx_description
1 polymer ?
#
loop_
_entity_poly.entity_id
_entity_poly.type
_entity_poly.pdbx_seq_one_letter_code
_entity_poly.pdbx_strand_id
1 'polypeptide(L)'
;MAGMINCMRFKPRDGQTEQMFNTMAEYLRDYPFDDILHAVIDLGDGEYALIGVHHSVDSFVEIMNRDNRISDLMREFVTPYDDGESFHSFSGPTVDLSTYL
;
A
#
# COMPACT_ATOMS: atom_id res chain seq x y z
N MET A 1 17.95 11.44 -7.38
CA MET A 1 17.92 10.32 -6.43
C MET A 1 16.66 9.50 -6.69
N ALA A 2 16.83 8.20 -6.86
CA ALA A 2 15.71 7.33 -7.18
C ALA A 2 14.90 7.01 -5.93
N GLY A 3 13.62 7.31 -5.99
CA GLY A 3 12.66 6.83 -5.00
C GLY A 3 12.11 5.47 -5.38
N MET A 4 11.10 5.04 -4.64
CA MET A 4 10.42 3.77 -4.85
C MET A 4 8.92 4.00 -4.70
N ILE A 5 8.13 3.45 -5.61
CA ILE A 5 6.67 3.50 -5.49
C ILE A 5 6.14 2.08 -5.38
N ASN A 6 5.25 1.88 -4.42
CA ASN A 6 4.54 0.64 -4.21
C ASN A 6 3.05 0.86 -4.37
N CYS A 7 2.39 -0.05 -5.07
CA CYS A 7 0.94 -0.02 -5.23
C CYS A 7 0.38 -1.38 -4.84
N MET A 8 -0.58 -1.38 -3.91
CA MET A 8 -1.20 -2.62 -3.43
C MET A 8 -2.70 -2.51 -3.61
N ARG A 9 -3.26 -3.26 -4.57
CA ARG A 9 -4.71 -3.29 -4.83
C ARG A 9 -5.38 -4.34 -3.95
N PHE A 10 -6.61 -4.04 -3.54
CA PHE A 10 -7.37 -4.92 -2.67
C PHE A 10 -8.87 -4.65 -2.78
N LYS A 11 -9.67 -5.63 -2.38
CA LYS A 11 -11.13 -5.52 -2.35
C LYS A 11 -11.62 -5.79 -0.93
N PRO A 12 -12.13 -4.77 -0.22
CA PRO A 12 -12.70 -4.99 1.11
C PRO A 12 -13.89 -5.95 1.02
N ARG A 13 -14.08 -6.75 2.07
CA ARG A 13 -15.30 -7.55 2.21
C ARG A 13 -16.51 -6.65 2.36
N ASP A 14 -17.67 -7.11 1.89
CA ASP A 14 -18.91 -6.37 1.99
C ASP A 14 -19.18 -5.97 3.45
N GLY A 15 -19.47 -4.69 3.64
CA GLY A 15 -19.79 -4.15 4.96
C GLY A 15 -18.59 -3.88 5.86
N GLN A 16 -17.36 -4.14 5.41
CA GLN A 16 -16.16 -3.99 6.23
C GLN A 16 -15.21 -2.91 5.76
N THR A 17 -15.58 -2.16 4.75
CA THR A 17 -14.72 -1.12 4.18
C THR A 17 -14.29 -0.07 5.21
N GLU A 18 -15.26 0.44 5.97
CA GLU A 18 -14.99 1.47 6.97
C GLU A 18 -14.10 0.95 8.09
N GLN A 19 -14.38 -0.25 8.59
CA GLN A 19 -13.58 -0.86 9.64
C GLN A 19 -12.16 -1.11 9.16
N MET A 20 -11.97 -1.54 7.91
CA MET A 20 -10.65 -1.73 7.34
C MET A 20 -9.89 -0.40 7.25
N PHE A 21 -10.54 0.66 6.77
CA PHE A 21 -9.90 1.97 6.68
C PHE A 21 -9.51 2.51 8.07
N ASN A 22 -10.35 2.29 9.08
CA ASN A 22 -10.03 2.67 10.45
C ASN A 22 -8.79 1.92 10.94
N THR A 23 -8.69 0.62 10.65
CA THR A 23 -7.54 -0.20 11.02
C THR A 23 -6.27 0.29 10.32
N MET A 24 -6.36 0.60 9.03
CA MET A 24 -5.24 1.13 8.27
C MET A 24 -4.76 2.48 8.82
N ALA A 25 -5.69 3.38 9.11
CA ALA A 25 -5.37 4.70 9.65
C ALA A 25 -4.70 4.60 11.01
N GLU A 26 -5.19 3.71 11.87
CA GLU A 26 -4.61 3.46 13.18
C GLU A 26 -3.18 2.93 13.06
N TYR A 27 -2.94 1.97 12.15
CA TYR A 27 -1.60 1.46 11.89
C TYR A 27 -0.65 2.57 11.44
N LEU A 28 -1.07 3.39 10.49
CA LEU A 28 -0.23 4.48 9.96
C LEU A 28 0.04 5.56 11.00
N ARG A 29 -0.88 5.75 11.95
CA ARG A 29 -0.69 6.69 13.07
C ARG A 29 0.32 6.15 14.08
N ASP A 30 0.24 4.85 14.39
CA ASP A 30 1.10 4.22 15.38
C ASP A 30 2.52 3.96 14.86
N TYR A 31 2.67 3.85 13.55
CA TYR A 31 3.96 3.61 12.89
C TYR A 31 4.21 4.71 11.86
N PRO A 32 4.47 5.94 12.32
CA PRO A 32 4.71 7.04 11.38
C PRO A 32 5.98 6.81 10.57
N PHE A 33 5.88 7.09 9.27
CA PHE A 33 6.99 6.99 8.36
C PHE A 33 7.28 8.40 7.82
N ASP A 34 8.24 9.09 8.41
CA ASP A 34 8.54 10.48 8.07
C ASP A 34 8.99 10.65 6.62
N ASP A 35 9.51 9.59 6.03
CA ASP A 35 10.03 9.61 4.66
C ASP A 35 9.08 8.97 3.63
N ILE A 36 7.82 8.71 4.01
CA ILE A 36 6.87 8.00 3.15
C ILE A 36 5.58 8.78 3.03
N LEU A 37 5.13 8.93 1.80
CA LEU A 37 3.80 9.45 1.52
C LEU A 37 2.88 8.27 1.21
N HIS A 38 1.74 8.21 1.90
CA HIS A 38 0.73 7.19 1.67
C HIS A 38 -0.56 7.83 1.14
N ALA A 39 -1.22 7.13 0.25
CA ALA A 39 -2.54 7.52 -0.24
C ALA A 39 -3.34 6.27 -0.57
N VAL A 40 -4.65 6.36 -0.40
CA VAL A 40 -5.57 5.30 -0.85
C VAL A 40 -6.42 5.89 -1.95
N ILE A 41 -6.53 5.18 -3.07
CA ILE A 41 -7.37 5.60 -4.19
C ILE A 41 -8.51 4.61 -4.39
N ASP A 42 -9.65 5.13 -4.81
CA ASP A 42 -10.84 4.34 -5.15
C ASP A 42 -10.76 4.01 -6.64
N LEU A 43 -10.68 2.72 -6.95
CA LEU A 43 -10.59 2.25 -8.33
C LEU A 43 -11.96 1.94 -8.94
N GLY A 44 -13.02 2.05 -8.14
CA GLY A 44 -14.37 1.68 -8.58
C GLY A 44 -14.68 0.21 -8.32
N ASP A 45 -15.94 -0.14 -8.39
CA ASP A 45 -16.44 -1.52 -8.25
C ASP A 45 -15.98 -2.22 -6.96
N GLY A 46 -15.78 -1.44 -5.88
CA GLY A 46 -15.36 -2.00 -4.60
C GLY A 46 -13.88 -2.35 -4.49
N GLU A 47 -13.08 -1.86 -5.42
CA GLU A 47 -11.62 -2.06 -5.39
C GLU A 47 -10.92 -0.76 -5.05
N TYR A 48 -9.85 -0.87 -4.26
CA TYR A 48 -9.01 0.25 -3.83
C TYR A 48 -7.55 -0.08 -4.01
N ALA A 49 -6.71 0.94 -3.95
CA ALA A 49 -5.26 0.74 -3.94
C ALA A 49 -4.61 1.60 -2.88
N LEU A 50 -3.70 1.01 -2.12
CA LEU A 50 -2.82 1.73 -1.22
C LEU A 50 -1.54 2.03 -1.98
N ILE A 51 -1.22 3.32 -2.08
CA ILE A 51 -0.03 3.80 -2.77
C ILE A 51 0.97 4.28 -1.72
N GLY A 52 2.18 3.75 -1.79
CA GLY A 52 3.29 4.22 -0.96
C GLY A 52 4.37 4.83 -1.83
N VAL A 53 4.82 6.03 -1.46
CA VAL A 53 5.93 6.71 -2.13
C VAL A 53 7.07 6.80 -1.13
N HIS A 54 8.19 6.18 -1.47
CA HIS A 54 9.35 6.07 -0.59
C HIS A 54 10.51 6.90 -1.17
N HIS A 55 11.33 7.49 -0.30
CA HIS A 55 12.46 8.30 -0.74
C HIS A 55 13.56 7.48 -1.39
N SER A 56 13.68 6.21 -1.01
CA SER A 56 14.75 5.35 -1.52
C SER A 56 14.30 3.89 -1.55
N VAL A 57 15.01 3.09 -2.31
CA VAL A 57 14.83 1.63 -2.33
C VAL A 57 15.14 1.05 -0.95
N ASP A 58 16.15 1.57 -0.26
CA ASP A 58 16.52 1.09 1.08
C ASP A 58 15.42 1.29 2.09
N SER A 59 14.74 2.44 2.08
CA SER A 59 13.56 2.71 2.91
C SER A 59 12.47 1.67 2.68
N PHE A 60 12.20 1.38 1.41
CA PHE A 60 11.18 0.40 1.03
C PHE A 60 11.53 -0.99 1.55
N VAL A 61 12.78 -1.43 1.35
CA VAL A 61 13.25 -2.75 1.78
C VAL A 61 13.15 -2.87 3.30
N GLU A 62 13.50 -1.83 4.04
CA GLU A 62 13.39 -1.81 5.50
C GLU A 62 11.95 -2.07 5.95
N ILE A 63 10.99 -1.42 5.31
CA ILE A 63 9.57 -1.59 5.63
C ILE A 63 9.09 -2.99 5.29
N MET A 64 9.50 -3.53 4.15
CA MET A 64 9.10 -4.87 3.72
C MET A 64 9.66 -5.97 4.61
N ASN A 65 10.73 -5.69 5.34
CA ASN A 65 11.35 -6.64 6.27
C ASN A 65 10.77 -6.58 7.69
N ARG A 66 9.80 -5.70 7.93
CA ARG A 66 9.15 -5.62 9.25
C ARG A 66 8.24 -6.83 9.47
N ASP A 67 8.18 -7.29 10.72
CA ASP A 67 7.31 -8.41 11.11
C ASP A 67 5.83 -8.04 11.08
N ASN A 68 5.51 -6.77 11.33
CA ASN A 68 4.14 -6.30 11.47
C ASN A 68 3.82 -5.30 10.35
N ARG A 69 3.47 -5.82 9.18
CA ARG A 69 3.15 -5.00 8.01
C ARG A 69 1.66 -4.71 7.94
N ILE A 70 1.31 -3.59 7.32
CA ILE A 70 -0.08 -3.19 7.14
C ILE A 70 -0.89 -4.24 6.38
N SER A 71 -0.29 -4.92 5.41
CA SER A 71 -0.98 -5.98 4.66
C SER A 71 -1.42 -7.15 5.55
N ASP A 72 -0.65 -7.44 6.60
CA ASP A 72 -1.01 -8.51 7.54
C ASP A 72 -2.26 -8.16 8.33
N LEU A 73 -2.42 -6.89 8.72
CA LEU A 73 -3.61 -6.41 9.43
C LEU A 73 -4.83 -6.33 8.51
N MET A 74 -4.62 -6.01 7.25
CA MET A 74 -5.71 -5.87 6.28
C MET A 74 -6.27 -7.19 5.80
N ARG A 75 -5.49 -8.26 5.88
CA ARG A 75 -5.81 -9.55 5.24
C ARG A 75 -7.17 -10.11 5.65
N GLU A 76 -7.57 -9.94 6.89
CA GLU A 76 -8.85 -10.44 7.38
C GLU A 76 -10.06 -9.66 6.85
N PHE A 77 -9.83 -8.45 6.31
CA PHE A 77 -10.90 -7.58 5.83
C PHE A 77 -11.08 -7.61 4.32
N VAL A 78 -10.24 -8.36 3.60
CA VAL A 78 -10.27 -8.34 2.14
C VAL A 78 -10.88 -9.63 1.57
N THR A 79 -11.51 -9.46 0.40
CA THR A 79 -11.99 -10.58 -0.40
C THR A 79 -10.85 -10.97 -1.36
N PRO A 80 -10.45 -12.26 -1.39
CA PRO A 80 -9.43 -12.69 -2.34
C PRO A 80 -9.86 -12.48 -3.79
N TYR A 81 -8.89 -12.22 -4.65
CA TYR A 81 -9.10 -12.19 -6.10
C TYR A 81 -9.31 -13.62 -6.63
N ASP A 82 -9.69 -13.73 -7.90
CA ASP A 82 -9.97 -15.01 -8.54
C ASP A 82 -8.79 -15.98 -8.52
N ASP A 83 -7.57 -15.44 -8.47
CA ASP A 83 -6.34 -16.23 -8.37
C ASP A 83 -6.02 -16.69 -6.95
N GLY A 84 -6.87 -16.37 -5.97
CA GLY A 84 -6.68 -16.72 -4.56
C GLY A 84 -5.80 -15.74 -3.80
N GLU A 85 -5.21 -14.75 -4.45
CA GLU A 85 -4.39 -13.75 -3.78
C GLU A 85 -5.26 -12.71 -3.09
N SER A 86 -4.86 -12.32 -1.87
CA SER A 86 -5.56 -11.27 -1.12
C SER A 86 -5.27 -9.87 -1.67
N PHE A 87 -4.11 -9.69 -2.28
CA PHE A 87 -3.65 -8.42 -2.80
C PHE A 87 -3.01 -8.61 -4.17
N HIS A 88 -3.17 -7.60 -5.03
CA HIS A 88 -2.40 -7.51 -6.27
C HIS A 88 -1.48 -6.31 -6.17
N SER A 89 -0.19 -6.54 -6.06
CA SER A 89 0.79 -5.50 -5.79
C SER A 89 1.83 -5.42 -6.89
N PHE A 90 2.31 -4.21 -7.12
CA PHE A 90 3.49 -3.98 -7.93
C PHE A 90 4.28 -2.81 -7.34
N SER A 91 5.55 -2.80 -7.59
CA SER A 91 6.44 -1.75 -7.10
C SER A 91 7.64 -1.63 -8.02
N GLY A 92 8.29 -0.49 -7.97
CA GLY A 92 9.49 -0.26 -8.75
C GLY A 92 10.16 1.05 -8.39
N PRO A 93 11.45 1.17 -8.72
CA PRO A 93 12.15 2.44 -8.53
C PRO A 93 11.61 3.48 -9.51
N THR A 94 11.61 4.74 -9.07
CA THR A 94 11.15 5.83 -9.92
C THR A 94 12.19 6.17 -10.99
N VAL A 95 11.71 6.65 -12.14
CA VAL A 95 12.56 7.13 -13.23
C VAL A 95 12.47 8.66 -13.25
N ASP A 96 13.62 9.30 -13.26
CA ASP A 96 13.68 10.76 -13.37
C ASP A 96 13.55 11.14 -14.85
N LEU A 97 12.44 11.80 -15.18
CA LEU A 97 12.15 12.24 -16.55
C LEU A 97 12.64 13.67 -16.84
N SER A 98 13.25 14.34 -15.87
CA SER A 98 13.61 15.75 -16.01
C SER A 98 14.56 16.01 -17.19
N THR A 99 15.44 15.05 -17.51
CA THR A 99 16.37 15.18 -18.63
C THR A 99 15.69 15.02 -19.99
N TYR A 100 14.47 14.50 -20.03
CA TYR A 100 13.71 14.28 -21.28
C TYR A 100 12.70 15.41 -21.52
N LEU A 101 12.44 16.21 -20.52
CA LEU A 101 11.49 17.31 -20.62
C LEU A 101 12.19 18.58 -21.11
#